data_6c17570efbf7e8699098f16628a4ac02
#
_entry.id   6c17570efbf7e8699098f16628a4ac02
#
_cell.length_a   1.000
_cell.length_b   1.000
_cell.length_c   1.000
_cell.angle_alpha   90.00
_cell.angle_beta   90.00
_cell.angle_gamma   90.00
#
_symmetry.space_group_name_H-M   'P 1'
#
loop_
_entity.id
_entity.type
_entity.pdbx_description
1 polymer ?
#
loop_
_entity_poly.entity_id
_entity_poly.type
_entity_poly.pdbx_seq_one_letter_code
_entity_poly.pdbx_strand_id
1 'polypeptide(L)'
;MGSSVIIGSSVVIFLVVVLMLVSVLLYAKAKLSPGGSIKLTINGDTEYEVEAGSTLLSTLGNNNIFLPSACGGGGTCAMCKCQVLEGGGEILPTEKPYFSRKEIAENWRLGCQVKVKQNMKIHVEEEVMGIKEWTAKVVSNYNVATYIKEFIVEIPEDMDYKAGGYIQIKIPPTTVNFSDMNIKAHPQDHPGEPDKYEKDWAEGPFAMRNLVMKNNEEVVRAYSMASYPAEGRRIMLNVRVAAPPWDRANNKWMDVNPGVASSYIFGLNPGDECTISGPYGEFFINESEAEMLYIGGGAGMAPMRSHLYELFHTMKTGRKVTYWYGGRSRAELFYIHYFRDLEKQFPNFKFYQVLSDALESDNWVEKKDVNDENGDGFVGFVHNAVIDQYLSKHEAPEDLEVYFCGPPMMNSAVIKMCEDWGIPDENVRFDDFGG
;
A
#
# COMPACT_ATOMS: atom_id res chain seq x y z
N MET A 1 24.10 -42.98 47.64
CA MET A 1 22.77 -43.39 47.09
C MET A 1 21.67 -42.32 47.22
N GLY A 2 21.80 -41.34 48.15
CA GLY A 2 20.73 -40.35 48.35
C GLY A 2 20.50 -39.29 47.27
N SER A 3 21.58 -38.74 46.66
CA SER A 3 21.43 -37.62 45.71
C SER A 3 20.78 -38.03 44.39
N SER A 4 21.12 -39.19 43.86
CA SER A 4 20.55 -39.66 42.57
C SER A 4 19.04 -39.97 42.66
N VAL A 5 18.60 -40.46 43.83
CA VAL A 5 17.17 -40.72 44.08
C VAL A 5 16.39 -39.42 44.23
N ILE A 6 16.99 -38.41 44.94
CA ILE A 6 16.37 -37.07 45.06
C ILE A 6 16.26 -36.38 43.73
N ILE A 7 17.31 -36.42 42.89
CA ILE A 7 17.27 -35.82 41.54
C ILE A 7 16.22 -36.53 40.67
N GLY A 8 16.21 -37.87 40.69
CA GLY A 8 15.24 -38.63 39.92
C GLY A 8 13.79 -38.37 40.36
N SER A 9 13.51 -38.33 41.64
CA SER A 9 12.16 -37.98 42.15
C SER A 9 11.76 -36.54 41.83
N SER A 10 12.68 -35.57 41.93
CA SER A 10 12.41 -34.19 41.56
C SER A 10 12.06 -34.01 40.07
N VAL A 11 12.78 -34.71 39.20
CA VAL A 11 12.51 -34.71 37.76
C VAL A 11 11.13 -35.32 37.47
N VAL A 12 10.81 -36.46 38.09
CA VAL A 12 9.48 -37.08 37.91
C VAL A 12 8.37 -36.18 38.41
N ILE A 13 8.49 -35.56 39.59
CA ILE A 13 7.50 -34.63 40.12
C ILE A 13 7.33 -33.43 39.18
N PHE A 14 8.45 -32.85 38.71
CA PHE A 14 8.39 -31.74 37.76
C PHE A 14 7.64 -32.11 36.48
N LEU A 15 7.95 -33.28 35.88
CA LEU A 15 7.25 -33.75 34.67
C LEU A 15 5.76 -33.99 34.90
N VAL A 16 5.38 -34.57 36.08
CA VAL A 16 3.97 -34.75 36.43
C VAL A 16 3.25 -33.41 36.55
N VAL A 17 3.86 -32.42 37.21
CA VAL A 17 3.28 -31.08 37.36
C VAL A 17 3.12 -30.40 35.99
N VAL A 18 4.14 -30.47 35.13
CA VAL A 18 4.05 -29.91 33.75
C VAL A 18 2.97 -30.57 32.94
N LEU A 19 2.88 -31.92 32.98
CA LEU A 19 1.82 -32.66 32.27
C LEU A 19 0.43 -32.31 32.78
N MET A 20 0.29 -32.14 34.12
CA MET A 20 -0.97 -31.72 34.71
C MET A 20 -1.36 -30.32 34.25
N LEU A 21 -0.43 -29.34 34.25
CA LEU A 21 -0.66 -28.00 33.77
C LEU A 21 -1.03 -27.96 32.29
N VAL A 22 -0.31 -28.73 31.47
CA VAL A 22 -0.63 -28.86 30.03
C VAL A 22 -2.02 -29.46 29.85
N SER A 23 -2.36 -30.50 30.60
CA SER A 23 -3.68 -31.13 30.55
C SER A 23 -4.80 -30.18 30.94
N VAL A 24 -4.60 -29.38 32.00
CA VAL A 24 -5.54 -28.35 32.44
C VAL A 24 -5.70 -27.27 31.37
N LEU A 25 -4.59 -26.81 30.76
CA LEU A 25 -4.61 -25.82 29.67
C LEU A 25 -5.35 -26.37 28.45
N LEU A 26 -5.07 -27.60 28.05
CA LEU A 26 -5.77 -28.23 26.91
C LEU A 26 -7.25 -28.44 27.21
N TYR A 27 -7.60 -28.86 28.41
CA TYR A 27 -8.99 -28.99 28.83
C TYR A 27 -9.73 -27.61 28.86
N ALA A 28 -9.05 -26.61 29.44
CA ALA A 28 -9.59 -25.25 29.46
C ALA A 28 -9.75 -24.70 28.03
N LYS A 29 -8.76 -24.90 27.17
CA LYS A 29 -8.84 -24.54 25.75
C LYS A 29 -10.00 -25.25 25.04
N ALA A 30 -10.16 -26.54 25.23
CA ALA A 30 -11.26 -27.31 24.65
C ALA A 30 -12.66 -26.88 25.14
N LYS A 31 -12.77 -26.44 26.41
CA LYS A 31 -14.04 -25.94 26.98
C LYS A 31 -14.30 -24.46 26.69
N LEU A 32 -13.28 -23.64 26.58
CA LEU A 32 -13.38 -22.20 26.40
C LEU A 32 -13.31 -21.77 24.92
N SER A 33 -12.72 -22.61 24.05
CA SER A 33 -12.82 -22.41 22.61
C SER A 33 -14.18 -22.86 22.14
N PRO A 34 -15.00 -21.99 21.51
CA PRO A 34 -16.21 -22.44 20.87
C PRO A 34 -15.84 -23.42 19.79
N GLY A 35 -16.11 -24.69 20.01
CA GLY A 35 -15.97 -25.76 19.00
C GLY A 35 -17.35 -25.97 18.37
N GLY A 36 -17.42 -25.92 17.04
CA GLY A 36 -18.62 -26.18 16.30
C GLY A 36 -18.72 -25.36 15.03
N SER A 37 -19.56 -25.82 14.10
CA SER A 37 -19.96 -25.06 12.93
C SER A 37 -20.83 -23.87 13.36
N ILE A 38 -20.45 -22.68 12.92
CA ILE A 38 -21.17 -21.42 13.13
C ILE A 38 -21.84 -21.04 11.83
N LYS A 39 -23.10 -20.65 11.92
CA LYS A 39 -23.84 -20.11 10.80
C LYS A 39 -23.58 -18.63 10.66
N LEU A 40 -22.96 -18.24 9.53
CA LEU A 40 -22.72 -16.87 9.13
C LEU A 40 -23.70 -16.50 8.01
N THR A 41 -24.62 -15.59 8.26
CA THR A 41 -25.58 -15.09 7.26
C THR A 41 -25.09 -13.74 6.75
N ILE A 42 -24.97 -13.58 5.44
CA ILE A 42 -24.49 -12.37 4.77
C ILE A 42 -25.61 -11.79 3.92
N ASN A 43 -25.86 -10.50 4.03
CA ASN A 43 -26.87 -9.72 3.30
C ASN A 43 -28.29 -10.34 3.34
N GLY A 44 -28.55 -11.14 4.37
CA GLY A 44 -29.88 -11.74 4.61
C GLY A 44 -30.14 -13.05 3.85
N ASP A 45 -29.44 -13.32 2.75
CA ASP A 45 -29.78 -14.40 1.81
C ASP A 45 -28.73 -15.50 1.73
N THR A 46 -27.45 -15.21 1.97
CA THR A 46 -26.37 -16.16 1.79
C THR A 46 -25.89 -16.69 3.13
N GLU A 47 -25.90 -18.03 3.28
CA GLU A 47 -25.50 -18.71 4.52
C GLU A 47 -24.24 -19.52 4.31
N TYR A 48 -23.27 -19.34 5.22
CA TYR A 48 -22.02 -20.11 5.27
C TYR A 48 -21.94 -20.85 6.60
N GLU A 49 -21.47 -22.10 6.54
CA GLU A 49 -21.02 -22.83 7.73
C GLU A 49 -19.53 -22.61 7.91
N VAL A 50 -19.14 -21.97 9.02
CA VAL A 50 -17.75 -21.54 9.27
C VAL A 50 -17.26 -22.06 10.62
N GLU A 51 -15.95 -22.19 10.77
CA GLU A 51 -15.33 -22.59 12.02
C GLU A 51 -15.22 -21.41 13.00
N ALA A 52 -15.41 -21.70 14.28
CA ALA A 52 -15.29 -20.74 15.36
C ALA A 52 -13.82 -20.35 15.63
N GLY A 53 -13.59 -19.09 16.09
CA GLY A 53 -12.34 -18.65 16.68
C GLY A 53 -11.49 -17.70 15.86
N SER A 54 -11.67 -17.67 14.53
CA SER A 54 -10.97 -16.74 13.62
C SER A 54 -11.57 -15.33 13.68
N THR A 55 -10.90 -14.34 13.09
CA THR A 55 -11.49 -13.02 12.86
C THR A 55 -12.55 -13.11 11.77
N LEU A 56 -13.52 -12.18 11.79
CA LEU A 56 -14.52 -12.11 10.73
C LEU A 56 -13.85 -11.84 9.37
N LEU A 57 -12.82 -10.97 9.31
CA LEU A 57 -12.03 -10.72 8.12
C LEU A 57 -11.44 -12.02 7.53
N SER A 58 -10.75 -12.82 8.36
CA SER A 58 -10.17 -14.09 7.90
C SER A 58 -11.22 -15.12 7.52
N THR A 59 -12.33 -15.17 8.27
CA THR A 59 -13.44 -16.08 8.00
C THR A 59 -14.10 -15.76 6.66
N LEU A 60 -14.31 -14.50 6.37
CA LEU A 60 -14.85 -14.04 5.07
C LEU A 60 -13.88 -14.37 3.93
N GLY A 61 -12.61 -14.06 4.09
CA GLY A 61 -11.57 -14.36 3.10
C GLY A 61 -11.50 -15.85 2.77
N ASN A 62 -11.59 -16.73 3.76
CA ASN A 62 -11.65 -18.19 3.56
C ASN A 62 -12.89 -18.66 2.78
N ASN A 63 -13.91 -17.82 2.68
CA ASN A 63 -15.14 -18.08 1.92
C ASN A 63 -15.24 -17.20 0.64
N ASN A 64 -14.10 -16.71 0.14
CA ASN A 64 -13.97 -15.89 -1.07
C ASN A 64 -14.74 -14.54 -0.99
N ILE A 65 -14.87 -13.98 0.20
CA ILE A 65 -15.42 -12.63 0.42
C ILE A 65 -14.32 -11.76 1.01
N PHE A 66 -13.79 -10.87 0.19
CA PHE A 66 -12.57 -10.14 0.51
C PHE A 66 -12.86 -8.70 0.94
N LEU A 67 -12.97 -8.46 2.25
CA LEU A 67 -13.06 -7.10 2.78
C LEU A 67 -11.76 -6.32 2.51
N PRO A 68 -11.84 -5.02 2.20
CA PRO A 68 -10.67 -4.16 2.11
C PRO A 68 -9.82 -4.22 3.37
N SER A 69 -8.49 -4.32 3.25
CA SER A 69 -7.61 -4.35 4.44
C SER A 69 -6.17 -3.95 4.06
N ALA A 70 -5.84 -2.67 4.12
CA ALA A 70 -4.49 -2.19 3.83
C ALA A 70 -3.46 -2.63 4.88
N CYS A 71 -3.87 -2.72 6.17
CA CYS A 71 -2.99 -3.12 7.27
C CYS A 71 -2.87 -4.65 7.44
N GLY A 72 -3.54 -5.46 6.60
CA GLY A 72 -3.53 -6.91 6.72
C GLY A 72 -4.16 -7.45 8.00
N GLY A 73 -5.19 -6.78 8.52
CA GLY A 73 -5.88 -7.20 9.73
C GLY A 73 -5.32 -6.64 11.04
N GLY A 74 -4.35 -5.72 10.98
CA GLY A 74 -3.74 -5.10 12.16
C GLY A 74 -4.62 -4.12 12.93
N GLY A 75 -5.82 -3.77 12.41
CA GLY A 75 -6.77 -2.87 13.07
C GLY A 75 -6.42 -1.39 12.99
N THR A 76 -5.54 -0.98 12.09
CA THR A 76 -5.02 0.40 12.02
C THR A 76 -5.52 1.20 10.80
N CYS A 77 -5.93 0.56 9.71
CA CYS A 77 -6.37 1.25 8.50
C CYS A 77 -7.88 1.55 8.45
N ALA A 78 -8.67 0.92 9.31
CA ALA A 78 -10.13 1.04 9.37
C ALA A 78 -10.90 0.65 8.09
N MET A 79 -10.28 0.01 7.11
CA MET A 79 -10.89 -0.28 5.81
C MET A 79 -11.82 -1.51 5.83
N CYS A 80 -11.61 -2.45 6.76
CA CYS A 80 -12.43 -3.68 6.85
C CYS A 80 -13.76 -3.46 7.57
N LYS A 81 -14.39 -2.31 7.30
CA LYS A 81 -15.70 -1.98 7.87
C LYS A 81 -16.80 -2.89 7.30
N CYS A 82 -17.65 -3.40 8.17
CA CYS A 82 -18.89 -4.09 7.83
C CYS A 82 -19.90 -3.91 8.95
N GLN A 83 -21.18 -4.02 8.65
CA GLN A 83 -22.20 -4.02 9.71
C GLN A 83 -22.37 -5.42 10.28
N VAL A 84 -22.23 -5.56 11.60
CA VAL A 84 -22.46 -6.83 12.29
C VAL A 84 -23.80 -6.74 13.03
N LEU A 85 -24.84 -7.19 12.34
CA LEU A 85 -26.24 -7.05 12.79
C LEU A 85 -26.53 -7.92 14.01
N GLU A 86 -25.99 -9.14 14.06
CA GLU A 86 -26.13 -10.09 15.16
C GLU A 86 -24.83 -10.85 15.42
N GLY A 87 -24.54 -11.18 16.65
CA GLY A 87 -23.45 -12.08 17.02
C GLY A 87 -22.07 -11.46 17.21
N GLY A 88 -21.90 -10.16 16.93
CA GLY A 88 -20.58 -9.48 16.98
C GLY A 88 -20.08 -9.06 18.36
N GLY A 89 -20.94 -9.11 19.38
CA GLY A 89 -20.64 -8.58 20.71
C GLY A 89 -20.53 -7.05 20.72
N GLU A 90 -20.02 -6.50 21.83
CA GLU A 90 -19.84 -5.05 21.95
C GLU A 90 -18.65 -4.54 21.15
N ILE A 91 -18.72 -3.27 20.72
CA ILE A 91 -17.61 -2.59 20.02
C ILE A 91 -16.40 -2.44 20.96
N LEU A 92 -15.24 -2.83 20.48
CA LEU A 92 -14.00 -2.78 21.24
C LEU A 92 -13.49 -1.33 21.38
N PRO A 93 -12.78 -1.01 22.49
CA PRO A 93 -12.14 0.31 22.63
C PRO A 93 -11.19 0.65 21.48
N THR A 94 -10.55 -0.36 20.87
CA THR A 94 -9.63 -0.22 19.73
C THR A 94 -10.33 0.12 18.43
N GLU A 95 -11.62 -0.16 18.31
CA GLU A 95 -12.42 0.15 17.11
C GLU A 95 -13.06 1.54 17.18
N LYS A 96 -13.42 2.00 18.39
CA LYS A 96 -14.20 3.25 18.61
C LYS A 96 -13.62 4.49 17.92
N PRO A 97 -12.31 4.72 17.85
CA PRO A 97 -11.74 5.90 17.19
C PRO A 97 -12.07 6.00 15.68
N TYR A 98 -12.43 4.88 15.05
CA TYR A 98 -12.67 4.79 13.60
C TYR A 98 -14.14 4.93 13.21
N PHE A 99 -15.02 5.11 14.20
CA PHE A 99 -16.47 5.17 13.95
C PHE A 99 -17.11 6.39 14.59
N SER A 100 -18.00 7.02 13.85
CA SER A 100 -18.90 8.02 14.36
C SER A 100 -19.94 7.40 15.31
N ARG A 101 -20.60 8.22 16.12
CA ARG A 101 -21.69 7.75 17.00
C ARG A 101 -22.84 7.10 16.21
N LYS A 102 -23.08 7.57 14.98
CA LYS A 102 -24.09 7.02 14.07
C LYS A 102 -23.70 5.63 13.61
N GLU A 103 -22.47 5.44 13.11
CA GLU A 103 -21.97 4.14 12.67
C GLU A 103 -21.98 3.11 13.81
N ILE A 104 -21.61 3.52 15.03
CA ILE A 104 -21.70 2.63 16.21
C ILE A 104 -23.14 2.19 16.47
N ALA A 105 -24.11 3.11 16.37
CA ALA A 105 -25.52 2.80 16.56
C ALA A 105 -26.10 1.89 15.44
N GLU A 106 -25.49 1.94 14.25
CA GLU A 106 -25.81 1.12 13.09
C GLU A 106 -25.02 -0.21 13.08
N ASN A 107 -24.31 -0.54 14.14
CA ASN A 107 -23.51 -1.76 14.31
C ASN A 107 -22.34 -1.92 13.32
N TRP A 108 -21.76 -0.83 12.86
CA TRP A 108 -20.52 -0.90 12.10
C TRP A 108 -19.36 -1.39 12.96
N ARG A 109 -18.54 -2.29 12.43
CA ARG A 109 -17.42 -2.93 13.10
C ARG A 109 -16.23 -3.08 12.14
N LEU A 110 -15.04 -3.25 12.70
CA LEU A 110 -13.87 -3.68 11.93
C LEU A 110 -13.81 -5.21 11.86
N GLY A 111 -13.99 -5.80 10.68
CA GLY A 111 -13.98 -7.25 10.48
C GLY A 111 -12.74 -7.95 11.05
N CYS A 112 -11.59 -7.27 11.06
CA CYS A 112 -10.35 -7.81 11.64
C CYS A 112 -10.35 -7.84 13.19
N GLN A 113 -11.20 -7.06 13.85
CA GLN A 113 -11.31 -7.02 15.31
C GLN A 113 -12.44 -7.90 15.85
N VAL A 114 -13.42 -8.22 15.02
CA VAL A 114 -14.56 -9.08 15.40
C VAL A 114 -14.13 -10.55 15.32
N LYS A 115 -14.34 -11.29 16.40
CA LYS A 115 -14.12 -12.76 16.46
C LYS A 115 -15.41 -13.51 16.20
N VAL A 116 -15.36 -14.50 15.30
CA VAL A 116 -16.48 -15.40 15.02
C VAL A 116 -16.56 -16.44 16.14
N LYS A 117 -17.52 -16.27 17.05
CA LYS A 117 -17.69 -17.15 18.24
C LYS A 117 -19.07 -17.81 18.34
N GLN A 118 -20.04 -17.31 17.62
CA GLN A 118 -21.44 -17.75 17.60
C GLN A 118 -22.07 -17.41 16.26
N ASN A 119 -23.30 -17.85 16.02
CA ASN A 119 -24.02 -17.48 14.80
C ASN A 119 -24.04 -15.96 14.64
N MET A 120 -23.79 -15.50 13.41
CA MET A 120 -23.66 -14.09 13.08
C MET A 120 -24.52 -13.74 11.89
N LYS A 121 -25.04 -12.50 11.89
CA LYS A 121 -25.61 -11.87 10.70
C LYS A 121 -24.84 -10.60 10.41
N ILE A 122 -24.37 -10.46 9.20
CA ILE A 122 -23.62 -9.31 8.74
C ILE A 122 -24.21 -8.74 7.46
N HIS A 123 -23.92 -7.46 7.24
CA HIS A 123 -24.13 -6.81 5.95
C HIS A 123 -22.80 -6.30 5.43
N VAL A 124 -22.51 -6.62 4.18
CA VAL A 124 -21.34 -6.14 3.40
C VAL A 124 -21.87 -5.43 2.17
N GLU A 125 -21.19 -4.38 1.77
CA GLU A 125 -21.52 -3.62 0.55
C GLU A 125 -21.41 -4.50 -0.70
N GLU A 126 -22.25 -4.23 -1.71
CA GLU A 126 -22.30 -5.06 -2.93
C GLU A 126 -20.97 -5.07 -3.68
N GLU A 127 -20.22 -3.97 -3.65
CA GLU A 127 -18.91 -3.85 -4.27
C GLU A 127 -17.91 -4.87 -3.72
N VAL A 128 -18.00 -5.20 -2.44
CA VAL A 128 -17.15 -6.22 -1.80
C VAL A 128 -17.44 -7.62 -2.35
N MET A 129 -18.67 -7.90 -2.77
CA MET A 129 -19.06 -9.19 -3.33
C MET A 129 -18.50 -9.42 -4.73
N GLY A 130 -18.06 -8.38 -5.42
CA GLY A 130 -17.43 -8.44 -6.74
C GLY A 130 -15.91 -8.68 -6.72
N ILE A 131 -15.29 -8.63 -5.55
CA ILE A 131 -13.83 -8.80 -5.42
C ILE A 131 -13.45 -10.27 -5.65
N LYS A 132 -12.40 -10.48 -6.44
CA LYS A 132 -11.88 -11.79 -6.77
C LYS A 132 -10.42 -11.96 -6.33
N GLU A 133 -9.99 -13.19 -6.21
CA GLU A 133 -8.59 -13.56 -5.99
C GLU A 133 -8.06 -14.30 -7.22
N TRP A 134 -6.84 -13.99 -7.65
CA TRP A 134 -6.18 -14.64 -8.79
C TRP A 134 -4.76 -15.05 -8.43
N THR A 135 -4.31 -16.11 -9.05
CA THR A 135 -2.90 -16.39 -9.22
C THR A 135 -2.42 -15.60 -10.43
N ALA A 136 -1.60 -14.58 -10.18
CA ALA A 136 -1.03 -13.70 -11.18
C ALA A 136 0.39 -14.11 -11.51
N LYS A 137 0.80 -13.97 -12.78
CA LYS A 137 2.14 -14.27 -13.25
C LYS A 137 2.97 -13.00 -13.37
N VAL A 138 4.17 -12.99 -12.80
CA VAL A 138 5.12 -11.88 -12.92
C VAL A 138 5.58 -11.76 -14.38
N VAL A 139 5.36 -10.58 -14.96
CA VAL A 139 5.78 -10.22 -16.32
C VAL A 139 7.13 -9.53 -16.29
N SER A 140 7.29 -8.54 -15.40
CA SER A 140 8.54 -7.80 -15.23
C SER A 140 8.67 -7.29 -13.79
N ASN A 141 9.92 -7.03 -13.37
CA ASN A 141 10.23 -6.54 -12.03
C ASN A 141 11.55 -5.76 -12.04
N TYR A 142 11.54 -4.56 -12.61
CA TYR A 142 12.71 -3.71 -12.80
C TYR A 142 12.75 -2.56 -11.81
N ASN A 143 13.95 -2.13 -11.41
CA ASN A 143 14.13 -0.89 -10.68
C ASN A 143 13.91 0.31 -11.62
N VAL A 144 13.03 1.22 -11.22
CA VAL A 144 12.78 2.51 -11.87
C VAL A 144 13.43 3.67 -11.10
N ALA A 145 13.74 3.45 -9.82
CA ALA A 145 14.56 4.30 -8.97
C ALA A 145 15.43 3.42 -8.07
N THR A 146 16.33 4.01 -7.30
CA THR A 146 17.28 3.26 -6.47
C THR A 146 16.58 2.22 -5.59
N TYR A 147 15.47 2.57 -5.00
CA TYR A 147 14.73 1.73 -4.04
C TYR A 147 13.27 1.49 -4.43
N ILE A 148 12.90 1.73 -5.69
CA ILE A 148 11.54 1.53 -6.20
C ILE A 148 11.58 0.65 -7.44
N LYS A 149 10.71 -0.34 -7.45
CA LYS A 149 10.47 -1.20 -8.61
C LYS A 149 9.16 -0.85 -9.31
N GLU A 150 9.18 -0.97 -10.63
CA GLU A 150 8.02 -1.26 -11.45
C GLU A 150 7.81 -2.78 -11.41
N PHE A 151 6.71 -3.20 -10.84
CA PHE A 151 6.32 -4.59 -10.76
C PHE A 151 5.07 -4.81 -11.58
N ILE A 152 5.16 -5.63 -12.63
CA ILE A 152 4.05 -5.94 -13.52
C ILE A 152 3.69 -7.42 -13.39
N VAL A 153 2.41 -7.66 -13.12
CA VAL A 153 1.84 -9.01 -13.15
C VAL A 153 0.72 -9.10 -14.19
N GLU A 154 0.46 -10.28 -14.70
CA GLU A 154 -0.65 -10.58 -15.58
C GLU A 154 -1.63 -11.54 -14.91
N ILE A 155 -2.91 -11.20 -14.91
CA ILE A 155 -4.02 -12.01 -14.40
C ILE A 155 -4.72 -12.75 -15.55
N PRO A 156 -5.44 -13.87 -15.27
CA PRO A 156 -6.03 -14.70 -16.34
C PRO A 156 -7.21 -14.06 -17.05
N GLU A 157 -7.87 -13.07 -16.45
CA GLU A 157 -9.04 -12.36 -16.99
C GLU A 157 -8.91 -10.84 -16.77
N ASP A 158 -9.73 -10.05 -17.43
CA ASP A 158 -9.76 -8.60 -17.22
C ASP A 158 -10.36 -8.28 -15.85
N MET A 159 -9.79 -7.30 -15.17
CA MET A 159 -10.30 -6.73 -13.93
C MET A 159 -11.06 -5.44 -14.25
N ASP A 160 -12.32 -5.37 -13.87
CA ASP A 160 -13.11 -4.14 -13.94
C ASP A 160 -12.81 -3.28 -12.70
N TYR A 161 -12.15 -2.13 -12.89
CA TYR A 161 -11.79 -1.24 -11.80
C TYR A 161 -11.78 0.22 -12.23
N LYS A 162 -11.77 1.13 -11.27
CA LYS A 162 -11.59 2.57 -11.51
C LYS A 162 -10.14 2.95 -11.29
N ALA A 163 -9.61 3.87 -12.11
CA ALA A 163 -8.26 4.43 -11.93
C ALA A 163 -8.11 5.00 -10.50
N GLY A 164 -6.95 4.77 -9.88
CA GLY A 164 -6.71 5.06 -8.47
C GLY A 164 -7.04 3.92 -7.51
N GLY A 165 -7.63 2.82 -8.01
CA GLY A 165 -7.85 1.61 -7.23
C GLY A 165 -6.54 0.91 -6.84
N TYR A 166 -6.64 -0.04 -5.90
CA TYR A 166 -5.52 -0.84 -5.43
C TYR A 166 -5.86 -2.34 -5.47
N ILE A 167 -4.83 -3.17 -5.41
CA ILE A 167 -4.93 -4.61 -5.18
C ILE A 167 -4.33 -4.97 -3.82
N GLN A 168 -4.67 -6.14 -3.32
CA GLN A 168 -3.97 -6.77 -2.22
C GLN A 168 -3.08 -7.89 -2.74
N ILE A 169 -1.88 -8.01 -2.19
CA ILE A 169 -0.96 -9.12 -2.45
C ILE A 169 -0.89 -9.98 -1.20
N LYS A 170 -1.02 -11.28 -1.39
CA LYS A 170 -0.90 -12.30 -0.35
C LYS A 170 0.55 -12.81 -0.33
N ILE A 171 1.22 -12.68 0.80
CA ILE A 171 2.60 -13.07 1.01
C ILE A 171 2.62 -14.35 1.86
N PRO A 172 3.07 -15.47 1.33
CA PRO A 172 3.17 -16.72 2.08
C PRO A 172 4.32 -16.67 3.11
N PRO A 173 4.35 -17.63 4.06
CA PRO A 173 5.55 -17.83 4.85
C PRO A 173 6.77 -18.02 3.95
N THR A 174 7.79 -17.17 4.12
CA THR A 174 8.98 -17.15 3.27
C THR A 174 10.15 -16.45 3.91
N THR A 175 11.35 -16.68 3.37
CA THR A 175 12.57 -15.94 3.70
C THR A 175 13.13 -15.37 2.41
N VAL A 176 13.47 -14.09 2.41
CA VAL A 176 14.06 -13.39 1.27
C VAL A 176 15.40 -12.79 1.68
N ASN A 177 16.48 -13.22 1.01
CA ASN A 177 17.80 -12.62 1.16
C ASN A 177 17.92 -11.46 0.16
N PHE A 178 18.31 -10.30 0.63
CA PHE A 178 18.48 -9.13 -0.23
C PHE A 178 19.67 -9.29 -1.21
N SER A 179 20.63 -10.18 -0.89
CA SER A 179 21.70 -10.58 -1.82
C SER A 179 21.18 -11.18 -3.12
N ASP A 180 20.03 -11.86 -3.07
CA ASP A 180 19.48 -12.63 -4.18
C ASP A 180 18.50 -11.80 -5.04
N MET A 181 18.13 -10.60 -4.59
CA MET A 181 17.23 -9.71 -5.30
C MET A 181 17.82 -9.23 -6.63
N ASN A 182 17.05 -9.35 -7.70
CA ASN A 182 17.37 -8.74 -8.97
C ASN A 182 17.03 -7.25 -8.93
N ILE A 183 18.00 -6.35 -9.03
CA ILE A 183 17.83 -4.89 -9.00
C ILE A 183 18.22 -4.20 -10.31
N LYS A 184 18.07 -4.92 -11.42
CA LYS A 184 18.32 -4.37 -12.75
C LYS A 184 17.46 -3.14 -13.02
N ALA A 185 18.09 -2.10 -13.55
CA ALA A 185 17.42 -0.89 -13.99
C ALA A 185 16.46 -1.17 -15.16
N HIS A 186 15.36 -0.43 -15.20
CA HIS A 186 14.39 -0.55 -16.30
C HIS A 186 15.02 -0.15 -17.63
N PRO A 187 14.96 -1.01 -18.67
CA PRO A 187 15.71 -0.82 -19.90
C PRO A 187 15.27 0.39 -20.75
N GLN A 188 14.04 0.87 -20.61
CA GLN A 188 13.56 2.08 -21.29
C GLN A 188 14.07 3.35 -20.61
N ASP A 189 14.09 3.36 -19.27
CA ASP A 189 14.56 4.52 -18.52
C ASP A 189 16.09 4.63 -18.53
N HIS A 190 16.80 3.47 -18.55
CA HIS A 190 18.25 3.38 -18.48
C HIS A 190 18.82 2.42 -19.55
N PRO A 191 18.71 2.78 -20.83
CA PRO A 191 19.21 1.93 -21.91
C PRO A 191 20.72 1.76 -21.83
N GLY A 192 21.16 0.50 -21.72
CA GLY A 192 22.59 0.14 -21.62
C GLY A 192 23.19 0.23 -20.21
N GLU A 193 22.42 0.62 -19.19
CA GLU A 193 22.87 0.72 -17.81
C GLU A 193 22.11 -0.24 -16.86
N PRO A 194 22.10 -1.55 -17.10
CA PRO A 194 21.28 -2.47 -16.32
C PRO A 194 21.66 -2.51 -14.84
N ASP A 195 22.92 -2.23 -14.49
CA ASP A 195 23.46 -2.32 -13.13
C ASP A 195 23.52 -0.94 -12.43
N LYS A 196 22.77 0.04 -12.93
CA LYS A 196 22.81 1.43 -12.45
C LYS A 196 22.71 1.58 -10.94
N TYR A 197 21.87 0.78 -10.29
CA TYR A 197 21.56 0.88 -8.86
C TYR A 197 22.39 -0.09 -7.99
N GLU A 198 23.19 -0.99 -8.58
CA GLU A 198 23.92 -2.05 -7.84
C GLU A 198 24.84 -1.48 -6.78
N LYS A 199 25.55 -0.40 -7.10
CA LYS A 199 26.49 0.23 -6.18
C LYS A 199 25.80 0.73 -4.91
N ASP A 200 24.63 1.38 -5.03
CA ASP A 200 23.88 1.91 -3.88
C ASP A 200 23.34 0.80 -2.97
N TRP A 201 23.09 -0.39 -3.54
CA TRP A 201 22.64 -1.57 -2.79
C TRP A 201 23.79 -2.34 -2.13
N ALA A 202 24.98 -2.34 -2.72
CA ALA A 202 26.11 -3.12 -2.28
C ALA A 202 27.06 -2.36 -1.37
N GLU A 203 27.19 -1.04 -1.54
CA GLU A 203 28.23 -0.23 -0.92
C GLU A 203 27.65 0.92 -0.08
N GLY A 204 28.49 1.43 0.84
CA GLY A 204 28.15 2.60 1.65
C GLY A 204 27.36 2.27 2.91
N PRO A 205 27.00 3.29 3.68
CA PRO A 205 26.33 3.11 4.98
C PRO A 205 24.92 2.53 4.82
N PHE A 206 24.22 2.81 3.73
CA PHE A 206 22.87 2.34 3.46
C PHE A 206 22.82 1.07 2.60
N ALA A 207 23.94 0.36 2.46
CA ALA A 207 23.97 -0.93 1.76
C ALA A 207 22.96 -1.92 2.36
N MET A 208 22.20 -2.60 1.49
CA MET A 208 21.10 -3.49 1.90
C MET A 208 21.32 -4.96 1.53
N ARG A 209 22.36 -5.29 0.74
CA ARG A 209 22.60 -6.66 0.27
C ARG A 209 22.73 -7.71 1.39
N ASN A 210 23.09 -7.29 2.60
CA ASN A 210 23.22 -8.18 3.77
C ASN A 210 21.95 -8.35 4.59
N LEU A 211 20.86 -7.68 4.22
CA LEU A 211 19.59 -7.79 4.93
C LEU A 211 18.89 -9.11 4.58
N VAL A 212 18.11 -9.61 5.52
CA VAL A 212 17.28 -10.81 5.35
C VAL A 212 15.91 -10.53 5.94
N MET A 213 14.87 -10.68 5.12
CA MET A 213 13.48 -10.65 5.57
C MET A 213 13.02 -12.07 5.89
N LYS A 214 12.35 -12.23 7.03
CA LYS A 214 11.72 -13.50 7.43
C LYS A 214 10.23 -13.30 7.70
N ASN A 215 9.43 -14.16 7.12
CA ASN A 215 7.98 -14.18 7.34
C ASN A 215 7.54 -15.62 7.66
N ASN A 216 6.91 -15.81 8.83
CA ASN A 216 6.51 -17.14 9.33
C ASN A 216 5.00 -17.40 9.18
N GLU A 217 4.24 -16.40 8.76
CA GLU A 217 2.77 -16.49 8.59
C GLU A 217 2.34 -15.81 7.29
N GLU A 218 1.14 -16.13 6.83
CA GLU A 218 0.57 -15.45 5.68
C GLU A 218 0.23 -14.00 6.04
N VAL A 219 0.65 -13.08 5.19
CA VAL A 219 0.44 -11.63 5.33
C VAL A 219 -0.17 -11.08 4.07
N VAL A 220 -1.11 -10.14 4.18
CA VAL A 220 -1.72 -9.44 3.05
C VAL A 220 -1.38 -7.95 3.14
N ARG A 221 -1.02 -7.33 2.01
CA ARG A 221 -0.76 -5.89 1.92
C ARG A 221 -1.35 -5.29 0.65
N ALA A 222 -1.85 -4.06 0.79
CA ALA A 222 -2.40 -3.27 -0.30
C ALA A 222 -1.30 -2.54 -1.08
N TYR A 223 -1.51 -2.44 -2.40
CA TYR A 223 -0.67 -1.67 -3.32
C TYR A 223 -1.54 -0.98 -4.37
N SER A 224 -1.46 0.35 -4.45
CA SER A 224 -2.16 1.13 -5.46
C SER A 224 -1.63 0.79 -6.86
N MET A 225 -2.56 0.64 -7.79
CA MET A 225 -2.23 0.31 -9.17
C MET A 225 -1.69 1.54 -9.91
N ALA A 226 -0.57 1.36 -10.59
CA ALA A 226 -0.03 2.33 -11.54
C ALA A 226 -0.60 2.14 -12.94
N SER A 227 -1.11 0.94 -13.25
CA SER A 227 -1.91 0.68 -14.44
C SER A 227 -3.26 1.39 -14.36
N TYR A 228 -3.82 1.73 -15.51
CA TYR A 228 -5.20 2.22 -15.63
C TYR A 228 -6.07 1.17 -16.34
N PRO A 229 -7.41 1.23 -16.25
CA PRO A 229 -8.30 0.14 -16.71
C PRO A 229 -8.06 -0.34 -18.14
N ALA A 230 -7.73 0.54 -19.07
CA ALA A 230 -7.50 0.17 -20.48
C ALA A 230 -6.21 -0.63 -20.72
N GLU A 231 -5.32 -0.81 -19.74
CA GLU A 231 -4.17 -1.72 -19.81
C GLU A 231 -4.58 -3.20 -19.62
N GLY A 232 -5.85 -3.45 -19.33
CA GLY A 232 -6.49 -4.78 -19.33
C GLY A 232 -5.95 -5.67 -18.20
N ARG A 233 -5.48 -6.88 -18.56
CA ARG A 233 -5.03 -7.91 -17.60
C ARG A 233 -3.67 -7.64 -16.95
N ARG A 234 -2.97 -6.57 -17.35
CA ARG A 234 -1.66 -6.20 -16.78
C ARG A 234 -1.85 -5.22 -15.65
N ILE A 235 -1.48 -5.67 -14.46
CA ILE A 235 -1.51 -4.85 -13.25
C ILE A 235 -0.08 -4.41 -12.96
N MET A 236 0.12 -3.09 -12.97
CA MET A 236 1.40 -2.43 -12.70
C MET A 236 1.37 -1.80 -11.32
N LEU A 237 2.43 -2.00 -10.55
CA LEU A 237 2.65 -1.38 -9.24
C LEU A 237 3.98 -0.65 -9.21
N ASN A 238 4.07 0.40 -8.39
CA ASN A 238 5.35 1.00 -8.00
C ASN A 238 5.62 0.66 -6.53
N VAL A 239 6.59 -0.20 -6.30
CA VAL A 239 6.86 -0.75 -4.97
C VAL A 239 8.18 -0.24 -4.43
N ARG A 240 8.14 0.51 -3.33
CA ARG A 240 9.33 0.92 -2.60
C ARG A 240 9.73 -0.17 -1.59
N VAL A 241 11.01 -0.56 -1.58
CA VAL A 241 11.51 -1.46 -0.54
C VAL A 241 11.50 -0.76 0.82
N ALA A 242 10.97 -1.44 1.84
CA ALA A 242 10.96 -0.96 3.21
C ALA A 242 12.12 -1.61 3.96
N ALA A 243 13.25 -0.89 4.04
CA ALA A 243 14.38 -1.28 4.87
C ALA A 243 14.07 -1.07 6.36
N PRO A 244 14.82 -1.71 7.28
CA PRO A 244 14.76 -1.39 8.71
C PRO A 244 15.03 0.11 8.95
N PRO A 245 14.55 0.70 10.06
CA PRO A 245 14.92 2.05 10.43
C PRO A 245 16.44 2.19 10.60
N TRP A 246 16.95 3.37 10.25
CA TRP A 246 18.38 3.68 10.38
C TRP A 246 18.73 4.18 11.78
N ASP A 247 19.60 3.47 12.47
CA ASP A 247 20.20 3.90 13.75
C ASP A 247 21.33 4.90 13.48
N ARG A 248 20.99 6.19 13.60
CA ARG A 248 21.96 7.29 13.36
C ARG A 248 23.10 7.30 14.37
N ALA A 249 22.85 6.81 15.62
CA ALA A 249 23.86 6.82 16.67
C ALA A 249 24.96 5.77 16.41
N ASN A 250 24.57 4.61 15.88
CA ASN A 250 25.46 3.49 15.61
C ASN A 250 25.83 3.33 14.11
N ASN A 251 25.32 4.20 13.25
CA ASN A 251 25.55 4.20 11.81
C ASN A 251 25.29 2.84 11.15
N LYS A 252 24.13 2.22 11.43
CA LYS A 252 23.73 0.91 10.93
C LYS A 252 22.21 0.77 10.86
N TRP A 253 21.75 -0.23 10.13
CA TRP A 253 20.34 -0.64 10.20
C TRP A 253 20.01 -1.17 11.59
N MET A 254 18.82 -0.83 12.12
CA MET A 254 18.29 -1.43 13.35
C MET A 254 18.04 -2.93 13.13
N ASP A 255 18.18 -3.72 14.20
CA ASP A 255 17.93 -5.16 14.19
C ASP A 255 16.42 -5.46 14.28
N VAL A 256 15.70 -5.08 13.22
CA VAL A 256 14.28 -5.38 13.00
C VAL A 256 14.08 -5.94 11.61
N ASN A 257 13.02 -6.72 11.45
CA ASN A 257 12.72 -7.34 10.15
C ASN A 257 12.43 -6.27 9.09
N PRO A 258 12.99 -6.36 7.88
CA PRO A 258 12.56 -5.52 6.75
C PRO A 258 11.09 -5.69 6.41
N GLY A 259 10.52 -4.75 5.68
CA GLY A 259 9.12 -4.80 5.25
C GLY A 259 8.81 -6.07 4.48
N VAL A 260 7.89 -6.89 5.00
CA VAL A 260 7.59 -8.24 4.49
C VAL A 260 7.15 -8.22 3.03
N ALA A 261 6.13 -7.43 2.71
CA ALA A 261 5.54 -7.44 1.37
C ALA A 261 6.48 -6.86 0.31
N SER A 262 7.11 -5.71 0.59
CA SER A 262 8.05 -5.10 -0.35
C SER A 262 9.27 -6.00 -0.61
N SER A 263 9.81 -6.66 0.42
CA SER A 263 10.91 -7.61 0.27
C SER A 263 10.50 -8.82 -0.56
N TYR A 264 9.30 -9.36 -0.34
CA TYR A 264 8.75 -10.46 -1.13
C TYR A 264 8.67 -10.07 -2.62
N ILE A 265 8.06 -8.92 -2.92
CA ILE A 265 7.92 -8.44 -4.30
C ILE A 265 9.30 -8.23 -4.95
N PHE A 266 10.26 -7.65 -4.22
CA PHE A 266 11.61 -7.45 -4.74
C PHE A 266 12.34 -8.76 -5.03
N GLY A 267 11.99 -9.85 -4.35
CA GLY A 267 12.53 -11.19 -4.56
C GLY A 267 11.93 -11.95 -5.74
N LEU A 268 10.78 -11.53 -6.25
CA LEU A 268 10.11 -12.18 -7.37
C LEU A 268 10.80 -11.87 -8.71
N ASN A 269 10.82 -12.87 -9.60
CA ASN A 269 11.40 -12.76 -10.93
C ASN A 269 10.33 -12.97 -12.01
N PRO A 270 10.53 -12.50 -13.25
CA PRO A 270 9.65 -12.80 -14.35
C PRO A 270 9.41 -14.31 -14.49
N GLY A 271 8.14 -14.70 -14.56
CA GLY A 271 7.69 -16.10 -14.61
C GLY A 271 7.25 -16.68 -13.28
N ASP A 272 7.61 -16.06 -12.15
CA ASP A 272 7.10 -16.44 -10.83
C ASP A 272 5.60 -16.14 -10.71
N GLU A 273 4.94 -16.76 -9.75
CA GLU A 273 3.53 -16.55 -9.45
C GLU A 273 3.35 -15.87 -8.09
N CYS A 274 2.33 -15.04 -7.98
CA CYS A 274 1.88 -14.46 -6.72
C CYS A 274 0.36 -14.41 -6.67
N THR A 275 -0.20 -14.43 -5.46
CA THR A 275 -1.64 -14.35 -5.27
C THR A 275 -2.01 -12.89 -5.02
N ILE A 276 -2.96 -12.38 -5.81
CA ILE A 276 -3.51 -11.04 -5.67
C ILE A 276 -5.03 -11.09 -5.57
N SER A 277 -5.61 -10.11 -4.91
CA SER A 277 -7.07 -9.89 -4.89
C SER A 277 -7.39 -8.43 -5.19
N GLY A 278 -8.58 -8.19 -5.72
CA GLY A 278 -9.07 -6.86 -6.07
C GLY A 278 -10.33 -6.88 -6.94
N PRO A 279 -10.73 -5.72 -7.46
CA PRO A 279 -10.18 -4.39 -7.16
C PRO A 279 -10.71 -3.83 -5.84
N TYR A 280 -9.93 -2.93 -5.24
CA TYR A 280 -10.33 -2.13 -4.08
C TYR A 280 -10.06 -0.65 -4.36
N GLY A 281 -10.57 0.27 -3.54
CA GLY A 281 -10.15 1.68 -3.54
C GLY A 281 -11.26 2.67 -3.26
N GLU A 282 -10.82 3.87 -2.88
CA GLU A 282 -11.67 5.04 -2.66
C GLU A 282 -11.05 6.30 -3.28
N PHE A 283 -9.80 6.22 -3.71
CA PHE A 283 -9.06 7.33 -4.28
C PHE A 283 -9.38 7.44 -5.79
N PHE A 284 -10.54 8.00 -6.11
CA PHE A 284 -11.02 8.10 -7.49
C PHE A 284 -11.09 9.54 -7.97
N ILE A 285 -11.11 9.69 -9.30
CA ILE A 285 -11.29 10.97 -9.99
C ILE A 285 -12.72 11.46 -9.76
N ASN A 286 -12.87 12.71 -9.32
CA ASN A 286 -14.18 13.34 -9.18
C ASN A 286 -14.77 13.68 -10.55
N GLU A 287 -16.08 13.52 -10.67
CA GLU A 287 -16.87 13.98 -11.82
C GLU A 287 -17.17 15.48 -11.65
N SER A 288 -16.31 16.33 -12.19
CA SER A 288 -16.43 17.79 -12.16
C SER A 288 -15.74 18.42 -13.35
N GLU A 289 -15.84 19.75 -13.50
CA GLU A 289 -15.12 20.54 -14.51
C GLU A 289 -13.97 21.38 -13.89
N ALA A 290 -13.72 21.23 -12.60
CA ALA A 290 -12.69 21.99 -11.91
C ALA A 290 -11.28 21.71 -12.46
N GLU A 291 -10.39 22.67 -12.38
CA GLU A 291 -8.98 22.51 -12.67
C GLU A 291 -8.33 21.53 -11.67
N MET A 292 -7.43 20.67 -12.14
CA MET A 292 -6.84 19.60 -11.33
C MET A 292 -5.35 19.85 -11.07
N LEU A 293 -4.97 19.77 -9.81
CA LEU A 293 -3.59 19.84 -9.33
C LEU A 293 -3.16 18.49 -8.78
N TYR A 294 -2.26 17.81 -9.48
CA TYR A 294 -1.68 16.54 -9.03
C TYR A 294 -0.31 16.75 -8.40
N ILE A 295 -0.05 16.12 -7.25
CA ILE A 295 1.25 16.18 -6.56
C ILE A 295 1.66 14.75 -6.19
N GLY A 296 2.82 14.31 -6.69
CA GLY A 296 3.34 12.96 -6.45
C GLY A 296 4.74 12.96 -5.85
N GLY A 297 5.08 11.91 -5.11
CA GLY A 297 6.43 11.70 -4.58
C GLY A 297 6.78 10.22 -4.46
N GLY A 298 7.93 9.81 -5.03
CA GLY A 298 8.39 8.43 -4.94
C GLY A 298 7.37 7.42 -5.48
N ALA A 299 7.05 6.38 -4.71
CA ALA A 299 6.07 5.34 -5.10
C ALA A 299 4.62 5.85 -5.19
N GLY A 300 4.31 7.05 -4.64
CA GLY A 300 3.04 7.74 -4.86
C GLY A 300 2.78 8.08 -6.34
N MET A 301 3.75 7.88 -7.20
CA MET A 301 3.60 7.86 -8.65
C MET A 301 2.50 6.90 -9.12
N ALA A 302 2.28 5.77 -8.44
CA ALA A 302 1.37 4.73 -8.90
C ALA A 302 -0.04 5.24 -9.17
N PRO A 303 -0.81 5.74 -8.18
CA PRO A 303 -2.16 6.24 -8.44
C PRO A 303 -2.17 7.50 -9.34
N MET A 304 -1.10 8.32 -9.30
CA MET A 304 -1.00 9.49 -10.19
C MET A 304 -0.94 9.07 -11.66
N ARG A 305 -0.10 8.06 -12.00
CA ARG A 305 -0.04 7.53 -13.35
C ARG A 305 -1.39 6.95 -13.80
N SER A 306 -2.01 6.16 -12.93
CA SER A 306 -3.32 5.56 -13.22
C SER A 306 -4.37 6.62 -13.55
N HIS A 307 -4.52 7.65 -12.72
CA HIS A 307 -5.45 8.77 -12.94
C HIS A 307 -5.15 9.54 -14.22
N LEU A 308 -3.90 9.95 -14.43
CA LEU A 308 -3.53 10.80 -15.56
C LEU A 308 -3.71 10.06 -16.88
N TYR A 309 -3.40 8.78 -16.94
CA TYR A 309 -3.63 7.98 -18.13
C TYR A 309 -5.13 7.78 -18.41
N GLU A 310 -5.94 7.53 -17.38
CA GLU A 310 -7.39 7.44 -17.51
C GLU A 310 -7.99 8.75 -18.01
N LEU A 311 -7.61 9.87 -17.39
CA LEU A 311 -8.09 11.22 -17.77
C LEU A 311 -7.84 11.54 -19.24
N PHE A 312 -6.64 11.26 -19.74
CA PHE A 312 -6.24 11.69 -21.06
C PHE A 312 -6.47 10.64 -22.15
N HIS A 313 -6.28 9.35 -21.86
CA HIS A 313 -6.43 8.30 -22.86
C HIS A 313 -7.84 7.74 -22.96
N THR A 314 -8.57 7.62 -21.84
CA THR A 314 -9.94 7.08 -21.83
C THR A 314 -10.99 8.20 -21.79
N MET A 315 -10.96 9.04 -20.77
CA MET A 315 -11.96 10.08 -20.55
C MET A 315 -11.83 11.25 -21.53
N LYS A 316 -10.65 11.46 -22.14
CA LYS A 316 -10.37 12.58 -23.05
C LYS A 316 -10.71 13.93 -22.41
N THR A 317 -10.32 14.14 -21.18
CA THR A 317 -10.69 15.31 -20.40
C THR A 317 -10.27 16.63 -21.07
N GLY A 318 -11.17 17.63 -21.05
CA GLY A 318 -10.86 19.01 -21.43
C GLY A 318 -10.36 19.86 -20.27
N ARG A 319 -10.36 19.34 -19.04
CA ARG A 319 -9.95 20.06 -17.82
C ARG A 319 -8.47 20.42 -17.90
N LYS A 320 -8.11 21.56 -17.34
CA LYS A 320 -6.70 21.91 -17.14
C LYS A 320 -6.14 21.04 -16.01
N VAL A 321 -5.01 20.39 -16.28
CA VAL A 321 -4.37 19.45 -15.35
C VAL A 321 -2.89 19.79 -15.24
N THR A 322 -2.40 19.95 -14.00
CA THR A 322 -0.98 20.08 -13.73
C THR A 322 -0.50 18.94 -12.83
N TYR A 323 0.66 18.37 -13.14
CA TYR A 323 1.29 17.33 -12.33
C TYR A 323 2.67 17.76 -11.87
N TRP A 324 2.87 17.79 -10.56
CA TRP A 324 4.11 18.12 -9.88
C TRP A 324 4.69 16.88 -9.23
N TYR A 325 5.85 16.44 -9.72
CA TYR A 325 6.48 15.21 -9.24
C TYR A 325 7.79 15.51 -8.52
N GLY A 326 7.84 15.16 -7.21
CA GLY A 326 8.97 15.37 -6.32
C GLY A 326 9.84 14.12 -6.16
N GLY A 327 11.15 14.30 -6.27
CA GLY A 327 12.17 13.30 -5.92
C GLY A 327 13.30 13.94 -5.11
N ARG A 328 14.19 13.13 -4.51
CA ARG A 328 15.38 13.66 -3.85
C ARG A 328 16.39 14.19 -4.87
N SER A 329 16.75 13.35 -5.84
CA SER A 329 17.69 13.64 -6.91
C SER A 329 17.12 13.14 -8.23
N ARG A 330 17.82 13.41 -9.34
CA ARG A 330 17.40 12.96 -10.68
C ARG A 330 17.24 11.43 -10.77
N ALA A 331 18.07 10.68 -10.07
CA ALA A 331 18.03 9.20 -10.05
C ALA A 331 16.75 8.63 -9.40
N GLU A 332 16.04 9.44 -8.63
CA GLU A 332 14.79 9.04 -7.96
C GLU A 332 13.52 9.44 -8.73
N LEU A 333 13.67 10.15 -9.87
CA LEU A 333 12.58 10.47 -10.77
C LEU A 333 12.46 9.41 -11.86
N PHE A 334 11.25 8.90 -12.09
CA PHE A 334 10.97 7.90 -13.11
C PHE A 334 9.69 8.20 -13.89
N TYR A 335 9.46 7.53 -15.02
CA TYR A 335 8.38 7.76 -15.95
C TYR A 335 8.34 9.16 -16.60
N ILE A 336 9.44 9.90 -16.54
CA ILE A 336 9.51 11.27 -17.04
C ILE A 336 9.13 11.35 -18.53
N HIS A 337 9.61 10.39 -19.33
CA HIS A 337 9.31 10.31 -20.75
C HIS A 337 7.81 10.13 -21.01
N TYR A 338 7.09 9.33 -20.20
CA TYR A 338 5.65 9.13 -20.33
C TYR A 338 4.87 10.43 -20.15
N PHE A 339 5.18 11.21 -19.11
CA PHE A 339 4.47 12.48 -18.87
C PHE A 339 4.88 13.59 -19.83
N ARG A 340 6.13 13.58 -20.30
CA ARG A 340 6.55 14.49 -21.39
C ARG A 340 5.85 14.19 -22.71
N ASP A 341 5.60 12.92 -23.00
CA ASP A 341 4.84 12.54 -24.20
C ASP A 341 3.35 12.85 -24.03
N LEU A 342 2.79 12.71 -22.84
CA LEU A 342 1.43 13.14 -22.53
C LEU A 342 1.28 14.66 -22.70
N GLU A 343 2.23 15.45 -22.21
CA GLU A 343 2.27 16.91 -22.35
C GLU A 343 2.32 17.38 -23.82
N LYS A 344 3.06 16.66 -24.68
CA LYS A 344 3.10 16.94 -26.13
C LYS A 344 1.77 16.64 -26.83
N GLN A 345 1.05 15.61 -26.37
CA GLN A 345 -0.20 15.17 -26.98
C GLN A 345 -1.40 16.02 -26.52
N PHE A 346 -1.38 16.52 -25.29
CA PHE A 346 -2.51 17.19 -24.66
C PHE A 346 -2.10 18.58 -24.15
N PRO A 347 -2.50 19.67 -24.83
CA PRO A 347 -2.09 21.04 -24.49
C PRO A 347 -2.62 21.53 -23.13
N ASN A 348 -3.67 20.89 -22.61
CA ASN A 348 -4.26 21.16 -21.30
C ASN A 348 -3.58 20.39 -20.16
N PHE A 349 -2.50 19.64 -20.42
CA PHE A 349 -1.65 18.99 -19.44
C PHE A 349 -0.29 19.66 -19.32
N LYS A 350 0.19 19.85 -18.07
CA LYS A 350 1.54 20.35 -17.77
C LYS A 350 2.20 19.49 -16.72
N PHE A 351 3.48 19.17 -16.93
CA PHE A 351 4.27 18.32 -16.05
C PHE A 351 5.52 19.03 -15.52
N TYR A 352 5.67 19.07 -14.19
CA TYR A 352 6.78 19.72 -13.51
C TYR A 352 7.50 18.75 -12.58
N GLN A 353 8.83 18.80 -12.60
CA GLN A 353 9.72 18.00 -11.78
C GLN A 353 10.33 18.87 -10.69
N VAL A 354 10.49 18.32 -9.49
CA VAL A 354 11.06 19.05 -8.34
C VAL A 354 12.07 18.15 -7.61
N LEU A 355 13.28 18.64 -7.38
CA LEU A 355 14.32 17.94 -6.61
C LEU A 355 14.50 18.57 -5.24
N SER A 356 14.30 17.78 -4.17
CA SER A 356 14.51 18.27 -2.81
C SER A 356 15.97 18.29 -2.37
N ASP A 357 16.84 17.53 -3.05
CA ASP A 357 18.26 17.37 -2.75
C ASP A 357 19.03 17.13 -4.07
N ALA A 358 19.04 18.17 -4.92
CA ALA A 358 19.70 18.10 -6.22
C ALA A 358 21.23 17.93 -6.02
N LEU A 359 21.77 16.87 -6.61
CA LEU A 359 23.21 16.55 -6.56
C LEU A 359 23.96 17.25 -7.71
N GLU A 360 25.23 17.56 -7.52
CA GLU A 360 26.08 18.09 -8.62
C GLU A 360 26.10 17.13 -9.82
N SER A 361 26.10 15.82 -9.55
CA SER A 361 26.06 14.77 -10.58
C SER A 361 24.75 14.74 -11.39
N ASP A 362 23.69 15.36 -10.91
CA ASP A 362 22.42 15.42 -11.63
C ASP A 362 22.49 16.36 -12.83
N ASN A 363 23.46 17.28 -12.86
CA ASN A 363 23.54 18.36 -13.86
C ASN A 363 22.18 19.07 -14.06
N TRP A 364 21.51 19.33 -12.93
CA TRP A 364 20.16 19.88 -12.92
C TRP A 364 20.16 21.36 -13.28
N VAL A 365 19.37 21.72 -14.28
CA VAL A 365 19.15 23.12 -14.64
C VAL A 365 17.83 23.57 -14.06
N GLU A 366 17.91 24.45 -13.04
CA GLU A 366 16.71 24.95 -12.37
C GLU A 366 15.91 25.89 -13.28
N LYS A 367 14.58 25.68 -13.32
CA LYS A 367 13.64 26.56 -14.01
C LYS A 367 13.46 27.88 -13.25
N LYS A 368 13.40 28.98 -13.99
CA LYS A 368 13.08 30.32 -13.44
C LYS A 368 11.61 30.44 -13.05
N ASP A 369 10.73 29.89 -13.87
CA ASP A 369 9.28 29.84 -13.68
C ASP A 369 8.66 28.69 -14.50
N VAL A 370 7.35 28.53 -14.41
CA VAL A 370 6.58 27.47 -15.10
C VAL A 370 6.68 27.55 -16.65
N ASN A 371 7.04 28.70 -17.21
CA ASN A 371 7.16 28.92 -18.65
C ASN A 371 8.61 28.77 -19.16
N ASP A 372 9.57 28.56 -18.29
CA ASP A 372 10.96 28.36 -18.68
C ASP A 372 11.14 27.00 -19.37
N GLU A 373 11.36 27.01 -20.68
CA GLU A 373 11.56 25.80 -21.49
C GLU A 373 13.01 25.26 -21.43
N ASN A 374 13.95 26.03 -20.87
CA ASN A 374 15.37 25.66 -20.85
C ASN A 374 15.78 24.92 -19.56
N GLY A 375 14.97 25.00 -18.50
CA GLY A 375 15.23 24.31 -17.24
C GLY A 375 14.63 22.91 -17.20
N ASP A 376 15.24 22.02 -16.40
CA ASP A 376 14.75 20.67 -16.14
C ASP A 376 13.51 20.67 -15.21
N GLY A 377 13.57 21.49 -14.14
CA GLY A 377 12.53 21.60 -13.12
C GLY A 377 12.96 22.51 -11.97
N PHE A 378 12.30 22.39 -10.83
CA PHE A 378 12.53 23.24 -9.66
C PHE A 378 13.38 22.54 -8.61
N VAL A 379 13.90 23.33 -7.64
CA VAL A 379 14.65 22.83 -6.48
C VAL A 379 13.89 23.17 -5.21
N GLY A 380 13.88 22.25 -4.24
CA GLY A 380 13.18 22.36 -2.97
C GLY A 380 12.11 21.28 -2.78
N PHE A 381 11.30 21.41 -1.74
CA PHE A 381 10.18 20.49 -1.55
C PHE A 381 9.05 20.80 -2.53
N VAL A 382 8.41 19.74 -3.05
CA VAL A 382 7.40 19.85 -4.10
C VAL A 382 6.25 20.80 -3.74
N HIS A 383 5.75 20.79 -2.50
CA HIS A 383 4.69 21.68 -2.07
C HIS A 383 5.12 23.16 -2.08
N ASN A 384 6.37 23.48 -1.75
CA ASN A 384 6.91 24.84 -1.84
C ASN A 384 6.99 25.31 -3.30
N ALA A 385 7.47 24.44 -4.20
CA ALA A 385 7.49 24.76 -5.63
C ALA A 385 6.08 25.02 -6.18
N VAL A 386 5.08 24.23 -5.76
CA VAL A 386 3.66 24.45 -6.09
C VAL A 386 3.18 25.81 -5.57
N ILE A 387 3.47 26.15 -4.31
CA ILE A 387 3.10 27.45 -3.74
C ILE A 387 3.73 28.58 -4.55
N ASP A 388 5.05 28.57 -4.72
CA ASP A 388 5.81 29.69 -5.29
C ASP A 388 5.52 29.90 -6.78
N GLN A 389 5.34 28.80 -7.51
CA GLN A 389 5.27 28.85 -8.96
C GLN A 389 3.84 28.75 -9.52
N TYR A 390 2.89 28.29 -8.72
CA TYR A 390 1.53 28.01 -9.18
C TYR A 390 0.47 28.68 -8.31
N LEU A 391 0.29 28.30 -7.06
CA LEU A 391 -0.80 28.82 -6.22
C LEU A 391 -0.72 30.32 -5.99
N SER A 392 0.49 30.86 -5.75
CA SER A 392 0.69 32.33 -5.54
C SER A 392 0.33 33.19 -6.75
N LYS A 393 0.18 32.56 -7.92
CA LYS A 393 -0.15 33.23 -9.20
C LYS A 393 -1.52 32.82 -9.73
N HIS A 394 -2.21 31.92 -9.04
CA HIS A 394 -3.53 31.43 -9.43
C HIS A 394 -4.62 32.40 -8.99
N GLU A 395 -5.62 32.67 -9.85
CA GLU A 395 -6.66 33.64 -9.58
C GLU A 395 -7.66 33.15 -8.51
N ALA A 396 -7.94 31.83 -8.46
CA ALA A 396 -8.90 31.22 -7.55
C ALA A 396 -8.37 29.83 -7.11
N PRO A 397 -7.33 29.77 -6.23
CA PRO A 397 -6.77 28.49 -5.80
C PRO A 397 -7.75 27.62 -5.01
N GLU A 398 -8.77 28.22 -4.37
CA GLU A 398 -9.87 27.56 -3.66
C GLU A 398 -10.78 26.72 -4.56
N ASP A 399 -10.78 26.97 -5.88
CA ASP A 399 -11.59 26.22 -6.84
C ASP A 399 -10.86 24.99 -7.42
N LEU A 400 -9.60 24.77 -7.03
CA LEU A 400 -8.82 23.62 -7.49
C LEU A 400 -9.28 22.30 -6.85
N GLU A 401 -9.23 21.23 -7.61
CA GLU A 401 -9.21 19.87 -7.07
C GLU A 401 -7.76 19.39 -6.93
N VAL A 402 -7.37 18.99 -5.74
CA VAL A 402 -6.01 18.57 -5.43
C VAL A 402 -5.95 17.07 -5.18
N TYR A 403 -5.12 16.38 -5.96
CA TYR A 403 -4.86 14.94 -5.86
C TYR A 403 -3.40 14.71 -5.52
N PHE A 404 -3.12 13.98 -4.44
CA PHE A 404 -1.73 13.71 -4.09
C PHE A 404 -1.50 12.34 -3.47
N CYS A 405 -0.28 11.85 -3.64
CA CYS A 405 0.21 10.64 -3.00
C CYS A 405 1.74 10.69 -2.90
N GLY A 406 2.26 10.36 -1.72
CA GLY A 406 3.71 10.33 -1.48
C GLY A 406 4.07 9.97 -0.05
N PRO A 407 5.32 10.23 0.36
CA PRO A 407 5.76 9.98 1.72
C PRO A 407 4.92 10.76 2.75
N PRO A 408 4.72 10.23 3.98
CA PRO A 408 3.85 10.84 5.00
C PRO A 408 4.17 12.31 5.28
N MET A 409 5.45 12.70 5.30
CA MET A 409 5.87 14.09 5.49
C MET A 409 5.42 15.00 4.33
N MET A 410 5.44 14.49 3.09
CA MET A 410 4.94 15.21 1.93
C MET A 410 3.42 15.37 2.02
N ASN A 411 2.71 14.27 2.31
CA ASN A 411 1.25 14.30 2.45
C ASN A 411 0.82 15.32 3.51
N SER A 412 1.44 15.31 4.69
CA SER A 412 1.16 16.29 5.75
C SER A 412 1.43 17.75 5.30
N ALA A 413 2.50 17.98 4.55
CA ALA A 413 2.83 19.31 4.05
C ALA A 413 1.85 19.80 2.97
N VAL A 414 1.38 18.88 2.10
CA VAL A 414 0.37 19.19 1.07
C VAL A 414 -1.00 19.45 1.70
N ILE A 415 -1.42 18.67 2.71
CA ILE A 415 -2.65 18.95 3.47
C ILE A 415 -2.60 20.36 4.06
N LYS A 416 -1.50 20.67 4.75
CA LYS A 416 -1.30 22.01 5.33
C LYS A 416 -1.33 23.12 4.27
N MET A 417 -0.71 22.88 3.11
CA MET A 417 -0.77 23.80 1.97
C MET A 417 -2.22 24.02 1.52
N CYS A 418 -3.03 22.97 1.37
CA CYS A 418 -4.43 23.09 0.97
C CYS A 418 -5.24 23.94 1.99
N GLU A 419 -5.07 23.67 3.29
CA GLU A 419 -5.68 24.45 4.36
C GLU A 419 -5.30 25.95 4.28
N ASP A 420 -3.99 26.25 4.15
CA ASP A 420 -3.46 27.60 4.12
C ASP A 420 -3.92 28.41 2.88
N TRP A 421 -4.26 27.72 1.79
CA TRP A 421 -4.75 28.33 0.55
C TRP A 421 -6.27 28.26 0.39
N GLY A 422 -6.99 27.80 1.41
CA GLY A 422 -8.45 27.78 1.46
C GLY A 422 -9.10 26.78 0.50
N ILE A 423 -8.39 25.75 0.10
CA ILE A 423 -8.94 24.66 -0.74
C ILE A 423 -9.84 23.82 0.15
N PRO A 424 -11.14 23.65 -0.20
CA PRO A 424 -12.10 22.88 0.60
C PRO A 424 -11.70 21.39 0.72
N ASP A 425 -11.99 20.79 1.88
CA ASP A 425 -11.66 19.37 2.13
C ASP A 425 -12.29 18.43 1.10
N GLU A 426 -13.47 18.74 0.61
CA GLU A 426 -14.16 17.97 -0.45
C GLU A 426 -13.43 17.99 -1.79
N ASN A 427 -12.56 18.96 -2.02
CA ASN A 427 -11.71 19.08 -3.21
C ASN A 427 -10.32 18.46 -3.02
N VAL A 428 -10.02 17.96 -1.81
CA VAL A 428 -8.73 17.34 -1.49
C VAL A 428 -8.88 15.83 -1.48
N ARG A 429 -8.12 15.16 -2.33
CA ARG A 429 -8.08 13.69 -2.43
C ARG A 429 -6.65 13.21 -2.29
N PHE A 430 -6.42 12.21 -1.47
CA PHE A 430 -5.10 11.63 -1.33
C PHE A 430 -5.15 10.13 -1.03
N ASP A 431 -4.08 9.46 -1.42
CA ASP A 431 -3.83 8.07 -1.05
C ASP A 431 -2.66 8.03 -0.04
N ASP A 432 -2.84 7.29 1.06
CA ASP A 432 -1.85 7.16 2.12
C ASP A 432 -1.43 5.69 2.27
N PHE A 433 -0.18 5.42 1.93
CA PHE A 433 0.38 4.06 1.99
C PHE A 433 0.69 3.58 3.41
N GLY A 434 0.42 4.41 4.41
CA GLY A 434 0.79 4.16 5.80
C GLY A 434 2.29 4.28 6.03
N GLY A 435 2.67 4.75 7.22
CA GLY A 435 4.06 4.89 7.66
C GLY A 435 4.45 3.81 8.67
#